data_9afd5e68d59f0ae9062c987f65401a5c
#
_entry.id   9afd5e68d59f0ae9062c987f65401a5c
#
_cell.length_a   1.000
_cell.length_b   1.000
_cell.length_c   1.000
_cell.angle_alpha   90.00
_cell.angle_beta   90.00
_cell.angle_gamma   90.00
#
_symmetry.space_group_name_H-M   'P 1'
#
loop_
_entity.id
_entity.type
_entity.pdbx_description
1 polymer ?
#
loop_
_entity_poly.entity_id
_entity_poly.type
_entity_poly.pdbx_seq_one_letter_code
_entity_poly.pdbx_strand_id
1 'polypeptide(L)'
;MKKKIAIIGAGIAGLTLANLIKKYTDHEFMVYEREESLSLEEGYGIQLAINSIKILNQISFDKISNEKIFHPKTIDFYNIQNEKICDLNLSKFNSTEAKYTTLQRSTLIEFLKEDIYTQYLRFGKKIKEVSELKDKVLIKFDDNTNDLVDFVVAADGIF
;
A
#
# COMPACT_ATOMS: atom_id res chain seq x y z
N MET A 1 -25.00 8.16 -0.91
CA MET A 1 -24.38 9.44 -1.31
C MET A 1 -22.91 9.21 -1.61
N LYS A 2 -22.42 9.76 -2.71
CA LYS A 2 -21.02 9.71 -3.10
C LYS A 2 -20.18 10.55 -2.11
N LYS A 3 -19.07 10.00 -1.61
CA LYS A 3 -18.18 10.64 -0.64
C LYS A 3 -16.84 10.96 -1.29
N LYS A 4 -16.17 11.99 -0.79
CA LYS A 4 -14.80 12.36 -1.16
C LYS A 4 -13.84 11.92 -0.06
N ILE A 5 -12.85 11.09 -0.41
CA ILE A 5 -11.91 10.48 0.52
C ILE A 5 -10.50 10.98 0.20
N ALA A 6 -9.80 11.50 1.19
CA ALA A 6 -8.38 11.78 1.10
C ALA A 6 -7.59 10.61 1.69
N ILE A 7 -6.62 10.12 0.94
CA ILE A 7 -5.67 9.09 1.37
C ILE A 7 -4.31 9.76 1.50
N ILE A 8 -3.72 9.73 2.68
CA ILE A 8 -2.45 10.37 2.97
C ILE A 8 -1.34 9.34 2.91
N GLY A 9 -0.46 9.50 1.92
CA GLY A 9 0.64 8.60 1.61
C GLY A 9 0.36 7.71 0.41
N ALA A 10 1.26 7.74 -0.58
CA ALA A 10 1.26 6.89 -1.77
C ALA A 10 2.14 5.63 -1.60
N GLY A 11 2.23 5.12 -0.39
CA GLY A 11 2.86 3.85 -0.07
C GLY A 11 1.96 2.65 -0.39
N ILE A 12 2.40 1.45 0.02
CA ILE A 12 1.69 0.19 -0.22
C ILE A 12 0.25 0.25 0.30
N ALA A 13 0.06 0.73 1.53
CA ALA A 13 -1.26 0.80 2.15
C ALA A 13 -2.20 1.78 1.42
N GLY A 14 -1.72 3.00 1.13
CA GLY A 14 -2.52 4.03 0.47
C GLY A 14 -2.89 3.66 -0.96
N LEU A 15 -1.95 3.14 -1.75
CA LEU A 15 -2.22 2.69 -3.11
C LEU A 15 -3.13 1.45 -3.15
N THR A 16 -2.99 0.52 -2.19
CA THR A 16 -3.90 -0.62 -2.07
C THR A 16 -5.32 -0.16 -1.79
N LEU A 17 -5.50 0.76 -0.83
CA LEU A 17 -6.81 1.33 -0.52
C LEU A 17 -7.41 2.08 -1.70
N ALA A 18 -6.61 2.88 -2.42
CA ALA A 18 -7.05 3.60 -3.61
C ALA A 18 -7.60 2.65 -4.69
N ASN A 19 -6.89 1.54 -4.95
CA ASN A 19 -7.35 0.51 -5.88
C ASN A 19 -8.65 -0.16 -5.43
N LEU A 20 -8.79 -0.47 -4.15
CA LEU A 20 -10.01 -1.06 -3.60
C LEU A 20 -11.21 -0.09 -3.69
N ILE A 21 -11.01 1.19 -3.34
CA ILE A 21 -12.06 2.21 -3.50
C ILE A 21 -12.47 2.31 -4.96
N LYS A 22 -11.52 2.43 -5.88
CA LYS A 22 -11.76 2.50 -7.33
C LYS A 22 -12.56 1.30 -7.83
N LYS A 23 -12.26 0.11 -7.33
CA LYS A 23 -12.88 -1.13 -7.81
C LYS A 23 -14.26 -1.40 -7.23
N TYR A 24 -14.47 -1.09 -5.96
CA TYR A 24 -15.65 -1.55 -5.22
C TYR A 24 -16.63 -0.46 -4.83
N THR A 25 -16.32 0.81 -5.12
CA THR A 25 -17.19 1.93 -4.73
C THR A 25 -17.30 2.97 -5.82
N ASP A 26 -18.32 3.82 -5.71
CA ASP A 26 -18.50 5.02 -6.54
C ASP A 26 -17.94 6.27 -5.85
N HIS A 27 -17.20 6.12 -4.75
CA HIS A 27 -16.65 7.23 -4.00
C HIS A 27 -15.53 7.93 -4.79
N GLU A 28 -15.38 9.22 -4.57
CA GLU A 28 -14.24 9.98 -5.07
C GLU A 28 -13.08 9.82 -4.10
N PHE A 29 -11.86 9.70 -4.62
CA PHE A 29 -10.68 9.70 -3.78
C PHE A 29 -9.55 10.51 -4.39
N MET A 30 -8.65 10.97 -3.52
CA MET A 30 -7.39 11.60 -3.88
C MET A 30 -6.30 11.07 -2.96
N VAL A 31 -5.18 10.67 -3.52
CA VAL A 31 -3.98 10.26 -2.79
C VAL A 31 -3.02 11.45 -2.76
N TYR A 32 -2.59 11.85 -1.57
CA TYR A 32 -1.63 12.92 -1.32
C TYR A 32 -0.32 12.30 -0.84
N GLU A 33 0.77 12.63 -1.53
CA GLU A 33 2.11 12.18 -1.22
C GLU A 33 3.01 13.39 -0.96
N ARG A 34 3.78 13.34 0.13
CA ARG A 34 4.70 14.41 0.51
C ARG A 34 5.91 14.53 -0.42
N GLU A 35 6.39 13.42 -0.94
CA GLU A 35 7.50 13.37 -1.87
C GLU A 35 7.07 13.84 -3.27
N GLU A 36 8.02 14.33 -4.06
CA GLU A 36 7.77 14.80 -5.43
C GLU A 36 7.49 13.66 -6.43
N SER A 37 7.82 12.43 -6.05
CA SER A 37 7.60 11.22 -6.85
C SER A 37 7.54 9.98 -5.97
N LEU A 38 7.10 8.86 -6.53
CA LEU A 38 7.20 7.55 -5.85
C LEU A 38 8.65 7.09 -5.84
N SER A 39 9.16 6.75 -4.65
CA SER A 39 10.48 6.12 -4.51
C SER A 39 10.39 4.67 -4.99
N LEU A 40 10.96 4.40 -6.17
CA LEU A 40 11.14 3.06 -6.73
C LEU A 40 12.57 2.54 -6.54
N GLU A 41 13.49 3.39 -6.09
CA GLU A 41 14.92 3.07 -6.02
C GLU A 41 15.32 2.26 -4.80
N GLU A 42 14.49 2.21 -3.77
CA GLU A 42 14.74 1.40 -2.58
C GLU A 42 14.47 -0.09 -2.86
N GLY A 43 15.51 -0.78 -3.31
CA GLY A 43 15.45 -2.15 -3.81
C GLY A 43 15.43 -3.24 -2.74
N TYR A 44 14.92 -3.00 -1.52
CA TYR A 44 14.80 -4.07 -0.54
C TYR A 44 13.61 -5.00 -0.81
N GLY A 45 13.82 -6.27 -0.45
CA GLY A 45 12.77 -7.29 -0.53
C GLY A 45 11.74 -7.11 0.58
N ILE A 46 10.49 -7.39 0.27
CA ILE A 46 9.40 -7.44 1.24
C ILE A 46 8.76 -8.81 1.25
N GLN A 47 8.12 -9.11 2.35
CA GLN A 47 7.41 -10.36 2.58
C GLN A 47 5.93 -10.07 2.78
N LEU A 48 5.09 -10.75 2.01
CA LEU A 48 3.65 -10.64 2.05
C LEU A 48 3.05 -11.93 2.60
N ALA A 49 2.42 -11.83 3.75
CA ALA A 49 1.69 -12.93 4.35
C ALA A 49 0.37 -13.19 3.58
N ILE A 50 -0.21 -14.34 3.79
CA ILE A 50 -1.38 -14.85 3.06
C ILE A 50 -2.58 -13.89 3.17
N ASN A 51 -2.79 -13.26 4.33
CA ASN A 51 -3.86 -12.28 4.52
C ASN A 51 -3.68 -11.06 3.60
N SER A 52 -2.44 -10.58 3.43
CA SER A 52 -2.12 -9.48 2.51
C SER A 52 -2.33 -9.91 1.05
N ILE A 53 -1.90 -11.12 0.69
CA ILE A 53 -2.10 -11.66 -0.68
C ILE A 53 -3.60 -11.78 -1.01
N LYS A 54 -4.43 -12.24 -0.07
CA LYS A 54 -5.89 -12.30 -0.27
C LYS A 54 -6.51 -10.92 -0.58
N ILE A 55 -6.01 -9.87 0.06
CA ILE A 55 -6.46 -8.50 -0.22
C ILE A 55 -5.95 -8.04 -1.59
N LEU A 56 -4.67 -8.26 -1.89
CA LEU A 56 -4.06 -7.85 -3.15
C LEU A 56 -4.65 -8.61 -4.36
N ASN A 57 -5.02 -9.87 -4.19
CA ASN A 57 -5.70 -10.64 -5.25
C ASN A 57 -7.06 -10.04 -5.61
N GLN A 58 -7.72 -9.33 -4.69
CA GLN A 58 -8.93 -8.59 -5.02
C GLN A 58 -8.70 -7.48 -6.07
N ILE A 59 -7.47 -7.02 -6.22
CA ILE A 59 -7.05 -6.04 -7.22
C ILE A 59 -6.15 -6.66 -8.29
N SER A 60 -6.25 -7.98 -8.51
CA SER A 60 -5.58 -8.73 -9.58
C SER A 60 -4.07 -8.95 -9.39
N PHE A 61 -3.58 -9.00 -8.15
CA PHE A 61 -2.17 -9.30 -7.86
C PHE A 61 -1.75 -10.71 -8.33
N ASP A 62 -2.70 -11.64 -8.40
CA ASP A 62 -2.52 -12.99 -8.96
C ASP A 62 -2.08 -13.00 -10.43
N LYS A 63 -2.21 -11.88 -11.14
CA LYS A 63 -1.75 -11.70 -12.52
C LYS A 63 -0.31 -11.20 -12.66
N ILE A 64 0.35 -10.89 -11.56
CA ILE A 64 1.76 -10.46 -11.59
C ILE A 64 2.65 -11.59 -12.15
N SER A 65 3.66 -11.22 -12.93
CA SER A 65 4.57 -12.22 -13.51
C SER A 65 5.27 -13.05 -12.44
N ASN A 66 5.28 -14.37 -12.61
CA ASN A 66 5.97 -15.29 -11.71
C ASN A 66 7.48 -15.06 -11.65
N GLU A 67 8.07 -14.39 -12.63
CA GLU A 67 9.49 -14.03 -12.62
C GLU A 67 9.82 -12.91 -11.61
N LYS A 68 8.80 -12.13 -11.23
CA LYS A 68 8.94 -11.00 -10.30
C LYS A 68 8.64 -11.35 -8.85
N ILE A 69 8.18 -12.56 -8.58
CA ILE A 69 7.75 -13.01 -7.25
C ILE A 69 8.39 -14.35 -6.89
N PHE A 70 8.52 -14.60 -5.59
CA PHE A 70 9.00 -15.88 -5.08
C PHE A 70 8.11 -16.36 -3.93
N HIS A 71 7.86 -17.67 -3.89
CA HIS A 71 7.06 -18.33 -2.85
C HIS A 71 7.97 -19.19 -1.97
N PRO A 72 8.51 -18.70 -0.87
CA PRO A 72 9.35 -19.49 0.03
C PRO A 72 8.53 -20.61 0.67
N LYS A 73 9.17 -21.76 0.90
CA LYS A 73 8.56 -22.92 1.57
C LYS A 73 8.77 -22.88 3.08
N THR A 74 9.88 -22.29 3.51
CA THR A 74 10.28 -22.20 4.92
C THR A 74 10.90 -20.82 5.20
N ILE A 75 10.81 -20.43 6.47
CA ILE A 75 11.62 -19.35 7.06
C ILE A 75 12.41 -19.98 8.18
N ASP A 76 13.72 -19.88 8.13
CA ASP A 76 14.63 -20.37 9.16
C ASP A 76 15.16 -19.20 9.99
N PHE A 77 15.19 -19.37 11.31
CA PHE A 77 15.73 -18.37 12.24
C PHE A 77 17.02 -18.90 12.87
N TYR A 78 18.05 -18.07 12.86
CA TYR A 78 19.37 -18.40 13.38
C TYR A 78 19.79 -17.38 14.45
N ASN A 79 20.61 -17.81 15.42
CA ASN A 79 21.29 -16.92 16.34
C ASN A 79 22.58 -16.33 15.72
N ILE A 80 23.25 -15.46 16.47
CA ILE A 80 24.52 -14.84 16.01
C ILE A 80 25.68 -15.83 15.86
N GLN A 81 25.60 -17.01 16.45
CA GLN A 81 26.54 -18.10 16.30
C GLN A 81 26.21 -18.99 15.10
N ASN A 82 25.23 -18.62 14.28
CA ASN A 82 24.75 -19.37 13.13
C ASN A 82 24.13 -20.75 13.49
N GLU A 83 23.60 -20.88 14.69
CA GLU A 83 22.85 -22.05 15.11
C GLU A 83 21.36 -21.81 14.84
N LYS A 84 20.69 -22.81 14.25
CA LYS A 84 19.25 -22.73 13.95
C LYS A 84 18.45 -22.77 15.25
N ILE A 85 17.66 -21.71 15.48
CA ILE A 85 16.77 -21.59 16.64
C ILE A 85 15.46 -22.29 16.35
N CYS A 86 14.83 -21.99 15.21
CA CYS A 86 13.56 -22.58 14.79
C CYS A 86 13.35 -22.40 13.29
N ASP A 87 12.30 -23.02 12.77
CA ASP A 87 11.79 -22.80 11.43
C ASP A 87 10.26 -22.62 11.42
N LEU A 88 9.79 -21.98 10.36
CA LEU A 88 8.38 -21.86 10.06
C LEU A 88 8.10 -22.49 8.70
N ASN A 89 7.36 -23.60 8.67
CA ASN A 89 6.94 -24.23 7.43
C ASN A 89 5.74 -23.47 6.83
N LEU A 90 6.00 -22.66 5.81
CA LEU A 90 5.01 -21.85 5.13
C LEU A 90 4.05 -22.67 4.27
N SER A 91 4.45 -23.86 3.83
CA SER A 91 3.60 -24.74 3.02
C SER A 91 2.32 -25.15 3.73
N LYS A 92 2.30 -25.14 5.07
CA LYS A 92 1.10 -25.43 5.87
C LYS A 92 0.04 -24.33 5.82
N PHE A 93 0.43 -23.10 5.46
CA PHE A 93 -0.45 -21.93 5.41
C PHE A 93 -0.85 -21.57 3.99
N ASN A 94 -0.07 -21.99 3.00
CA ASN A 94 -0.34 -21.71 1.59
C ASN A 94 -1.59 -22.47 1.11
N SER A 95 -2.37 -21.82 0.29
CA SER A 95 -3.51 -22.40 -0.42
C SER A 95 -3.36 -22.21 -1.93
N THR A 96 -4.30 -22.73 -2.71
CA THR A 96 -4.39 -22.47 -4.14
C THR A 96 -4.68 -21.00 -4.45
N GLU A 97 -5.38 -20.32 -3.55
CA GLU A 97 -5.82 -18.93 -3.72
C GLU A 97 -4.80 -17.91 -3.25
N ALA A 98 -3.97 -18.26 -2.25
CA ALA A 98 -3.00 -17.33 -1.67
C ALA A 98 -1.77 -18.08 -1.15
N LYS A 99 -0.59 -17.59 -1.52
CA LYS A 99 0.70 -18.13 -1.07
C LYS A 99 1.51 -17.01 -0.44
N TYR A 100 2.23 -17.35 0.63
CA TYR A 100 3.25 -16.46 1.16
C TYR A 100 4.21 -16.06 0.03
N THR A 101 4.42 -14.77 -0.15
CA THR A 101 5.11 -14.22 -1.33
C THR A 101 6.18 -13.25 -0.90
N THR A 102 7.34 -13.33 -1.53
CA THR A 102 8.40 -12.33 -1.43
C THR A 102 8.64 -11.70 -2.80
N LEU A 103 8.91 -10.41 -2.82
CA LEU A 103 9.20 -9.65 -4.03
C LEU A 103 9.95 -8.37 -3.66
N GLN A 104 10.44 -7.65 -4.66
CA GLN A 104 10.97 -6.31 -4.45
C GLN A 104 9.84 -5.33 -4.13
N ARG A 105 10.07 -4.41 -3.18
CA ARG A 105 9.11 -3.36 -2.83
C ARG A 105 8.71 -2.52 -4.04
N SER A 106 9.67 -2.15 -4.88
CA SER A 106 9.45 -1.42 -6.12
C SER A 106 8.45 -2.11 -7.04
N THR A 107 8.59 -3.43 -7.23
CA THR A 107 7.66 -4.24 -8.03
C THR A 107 6.22 -4.16 -7.52
N LEU A 108 6.02 -4.18 -6.20
CA LEU A 108 4.69 -4.03 -5.62
C LEU A 108 4.13 -2.62 -5.83
N ILE A 109 4.95 -1.59 -5.64
CA ILE A 109 4.54 -0.18 -5.86
C ILE A 109 4.18 0.05 -7.34
N GLU A 110 4.98 -0.45 -8.27
CA GLU A 110 4.69 -0.36 -9.71
C GLU A 110 3.33 -1.00 -10.03
N PHE A 111 3.10 -2.23 -9.56
CA PHE A 111 1.82 -2.93 -9.72
C PHE A 111 0.66 -2.10 -9.15
N LEU A 112 0.78 -1.60 -7.93
CA LEU A 112 -0.28 -0.84 -7.27
C LEU A 112 -0.57 0.50 -7.96
N LYS A 113 0.47 1.12 -8.58
CA LYS A 113 0.34 2.38 -9.30
C LYS A 113 -0.30 2.21 -10.68
N GLU A 114 -0.13 1.06 -11.34
CA GLU A 114 -0.51 0.84 -12.74
C GLU A 114 -1.96 1.22 -13.03
N ASP A 115 -2.87 0.88 -12.11
CA ASP A 115 -4.29 1.18 -12.23
C ASP A 115 -4.71 2.54 -11.64
N ILE A 116 -3.80 3.25 -10.97
CA ILE A 116 -4.10 4.57 -10.38
C ILE A 116 -3.62 5.67 -11.32
N TYR A 117 -4.54 6.29 -12.05
CA TYR A 117 -4.24 7.39 -12.96
C TYR A 117 -3.64 8.59 -12.22
N THR A 118 -2.74 9.31 -12.87
CA THR A 118 -2.06 10.49 -12.34
C THR A 118 -3.01 11.57 -11.81
N GLN A 119 -4.23 11.64 -12.35
CA GLN A 119 -5.26 12.56 -11.88
C GLN A 119 -5.72 12.31 -10.43
N TYR A 120 -5.51 11.11 -9.90
CA TYR A 120 -5.85 10.73 -8.51
C TYR A 120 -4.66 10.83 -7.55
N LEU A 121 -3.49 11.27 -8.04
CA LEU A 121 -2.27 11.43 -7.25
C LEU A 121 -1.89 12.91 -7.19
N ARG A 122 -1.49 13.37 -6.01
CA ARG A 122 -0.94 14.70 -5.77
C ARG A 122 0.36 14.54 -5.01
N PHE A 123 1.46 14.80 -5.69
CA PHE A 123 2.81 14.80 -5.13
C PHE A 123 3.17 16.17 -4.54
N GLY A 124 4.24 16.23 -3.72
CA GLY A 124 4.67 17.45 -3.04
C GLY A 124 3.66 17.96 -2.01
N LYS A 125 2.74 17.11 -1.53
CA LYS A 125 1.63 17.47 -0.63
C LYS A 125 1.90 17.02 0.80
N LYS A 126 2.78 17.72 1.47
CA LYS A 126 3.03 17.51 2.90
C LYS A 126 1.92 18.14 3.73
N ILE A 127 1.34 17.34 4.61
CA ILE A 127 0.27 17.79 5.50
C ILE A 127 0.84 18.70 6.60
N LYS A 128 0.18 19.83 6.79
CA LYS A 128 0.44 20.77 7.87
C LYS A 128 -0.56 20.61 9.03
N GLU A 129 -1.83 20.42 8.68
CA GLU A 129 -2.92 20.36 9.66
C GLU A 129 -4.11 19.59 9.10
N VAL A 130 -4.77 18.82 9.95
CA VAL A 130 -6.08 18.20 9.67
C VAL A 130 -7.05 18.66 10.75
N SER A 131 -8.18 19.24 10.34
CA SER A 131 -9.17 19.80 11.27
C SER A 131 -10.55 19.25 10.94
N GLU A 132 -11.24 18.70 11.93
CA GLU A 132 -12.63 18.28 11.80
C GLU A 132 -13.54 19.51 11.79
N LEU A 133 -14.42 19.57 10.79
CA LEU A 133 -15.56 20.48 10.71
C LEU A 133 -16.82 19.66 10.93
N LYS A 134 -17.96 20.33 11.10
CA LYS A 134 -19.22 19.67 11.43
C LYS A 134 -19.52 18.40 10.60
N ASP A 135 -19.36 18.48 9.27
CA ASP A 135 -19.71 17.42 8.33
C ASP A 135 -18.58 17.08 7.35
N LYS A 136 -17.40 17.68 7.52
CA LYS A 136 -16.26 17.57 6.62
C LYS A 136 -14.96 17.60 7.40
N VAL A 137 -13.89 17.22 6.73
CA VAL A 137 -12.52 17.36 7.22
C VAL A 137 -11.76 18.31 6.32
N LEU A 138 -11.16 19.34 6.91
CA LEU A 138 -10.28 20.28 6.24
C LEU A 138 -8.84 19.80 6.37
N ILE A 139 -8.14 19.66 5.24
CA ILE A 139 -6.73 19.34 5.17
C ILE A 139 -6.01 20.61 4.68
N LYS A 140 -4.98 21.03 5.41
CA LYS A 140 -4.08 22.12 5.01
C LYS A 140 -2.70 21.54 4.71
N PHE A 141 -2.09 21.97 3.63
CA PHE A 141 -0.77 21.54 3.19
C PHE A 141 0.28 22.64 3.44
N ASP A 142 1.57 22.27 3.50
CA ASP A 142 2.68 23.20 3.73
C ASP A 142 2.82 24.23 2.60
N ASP A 143 2.35 23.91 1.39
CA ASP A 143 2.32 24.81 0.24
C ASP A 143 1.17 25.86 0.29
N ASN A 144 0.49 25.98 1.43
CA ASN A 144 -0.66 26.84 1.70
C ASN A 144 -1.93 26.50 0.89
N THR A 145 -1.97 25.40 0.18
CA THR A 145 -3.21 24.88 -0.39
C THR A 145 -4.01 24.11 0.67
N ASN A 146 -5.27 23.89 0.38
CA ASN A 146 -6.14 23.08 1.25
C ASN A 146 -7.10 22.24 0.42
N ASP A 147 -7.69 21.23 1.07
CA ASP A 147 -8.79 20.44 0.51
C ASP A 147 -9.84 20.14 1.58
N LEU A 148 -11.09 20.03 1.13
CA LEU A 148 -12.24 19.71 1.98
C LEU A 148 -12.83 18.37 1.54
N VAL A 149 -12.84 17.40 2.44
CA VAL A 149 -13.21 16.01 2.17
C VAL A 149 -14.23 15.48 3.19
N ASP A 150 -14.82 14.33 2.89
CA ASP A 150 -15.70 13.65 3.85
C ASP A 150 -14.91 12.79 4.84
N PHE A 151 -13.80 12.17 4.37
CA PHE A 151 -12.96 11.31 5.19
C PHE A 151 -11.49 11.49 4.86
N VAL A 152 -10.66 11.33 5.87
CA VAL A 152 -9.20 11.25 5.73
C VAL A 152 -8.74 9.89 6.23
N VAL A 153 -7.91 9.22 5.46
CA VAL A 153 -7.26 7.96 5.85
C VAL A 153 -5.76 8.19 5.89
N ALA A 154 -5.16 8.10 7.07
CA ALA A 154 -3.72 8.16 7.24
C ALA A 154 -3.11 6.81 6.82
N ALA A 155 -2.26 6.85 5.79
CA ALA A 155 -1.48 5.73 5.25
C ALA A 155 -0.02 6.17 5.02
N ASP A 156 0.46 7.12 5.82
CA ASP A 156 1.71 7.84 5.72
C ASP A 156 2.92 7.08 6.31
N GLY A 157 2.69 5.87 6.80
CA GLY A 157 3.74 4.96 7.25
C GLY A 157 4.15 5.17 8.71
N ILE A 158 5.37 4.75 9.02
CA ILE A 158 6.02 4.90 10.33
C ILE A 158 7.20 5.86 10.20
N PHE A 159 7.40 6.69 11.20
CA PHE A 159 8.48 7.68 11.28
C PHE A 159 9.47 7.29 12.37
#